data_6279e85b82e639cc66c4c420fd2e7bbb
#
_entry.id   6279e85b82e639cc66c4c420fd2e7bbb
#
_cell.length_a   1.000
_cell.length_b   1.000
_cell.length_c   1.000
_cell.angle_alpha   90.00
_cell.angle_beta   90.00
_cell.angle_gamma   90.00
#
_symmetry.space_group_name_H-M   'P 1'
#
loop_
_entity.id
_entity.type
_entity.pdbx_description
1 polymer ?
#
loop_
_entity_poly.entity_id
_entity_poly.type
_entity_poly.pdbx_seq_one_letter_code
_entity_poly.pdbx_strand_id
1 'polypeptide(L)'
;MNILVIHEVDWIKKVTYEIHHLSELFSLHGHNVYAVDIPDPGNFLSNYQTKENIKNFHRVYENSSITLFRTPVIPIKGLNRISAFFTSYRFIKKILNDNDIDIVLLYSVVTNAKATIKACKE
;
A
#
# COMPACT_ATOMS: atom_id res chain seq x y z
N MET A 1 -13.19 -12.53 -0.08
CA MET A 1 -11.74 -12.72 0.13
C MET A 1 -11.12 -11.41 0.60
N ASN A 2 -10.04 -11.50 1.36
CA ASN A 2 -9.23 -10.37 1.78
C ASN A 2 -8.00 -10.28 0.88
N ILE A 3 -7.92 -9.24 0.08
CA ILE A 3 -6.89 -9.07 -0.96
C ILE A 3 -5.97 -7.92 -0.57
N LEU A 4 -4.67 -8.18 -0.51
CA LEU A 4 -3.66 -7.16 -0.26
C LEU A 4 -2.90 -6.83 -1.56
N VAL A 5 -2.93 -5.58 -1.95
CA VAL A 5 -2.19 -5.08 -3.12
C VAL A 5 -0.96 -4.31 -2.64
N ILE A 6 0.21 -4.71 -3.11
CA ILE A 6 1.48 -4.04 -2.79
C ILE A 6 1.94 -3.23 -4.00
N HIS A 7 2.02 -1.93 -3.81
CA HIS A 7 2.46 -0.99 -4.84
C HIS A 7 3.57 -0.08 -4.29
N GLU A 8 4.54 0.28 -5.11
CA GLU A 8 5.70 1.09 -4.69
C GLU A 8 5.57 2.58 -5.02
N VAL A 9 4.45 2.99 -5.57
CA VAL A 9 4.19 4.37 -5.98
C VAL A 9 3.12 4.96 -5.08
N ASP A 10 3.22 6.25 -4.81
CA ASP A 10 2.24 6.97 -4.01
C ASP A 10 0.83 6.81 -4.63
N TRP A 11 -0.04 6.14 -3.89
CA TRP A 11 -1.40 5.80 -4.35
C TRP A 11 -2.27 7.03 -4.58
N ILE A 12 -2.02 8.09 -3.85
CA ILE A 12 -2.85 9.29 -3.85
C ILE A 12 -2.36 10.32 -4.87
N LYS A 13 -1.05 10.57 -4.91
CA LYS A 13 -0.47 11.69 -5.68
C LYS A 13 -0.21 11.37 -7.15
N LYS A 14 0.03 10.10 -7.49
CA LYS A 14 0.32 9.72 -8.87
C LYS A 14 -0.96 9.54 -9.68
N VAL A 15 -0.82 9.54 -11.00
CA VAL A 15 -1.91 9.20 -11.91
C VAL A 15 -2.43 7.80 -11.60
N THR A 16 -3.68 7.54 -11.94
CA THR A 16 -4.26 6.21 -11.77
C THR A 16 -3.67 5.23 -12.77
N TYR A 17 -3.27 4.07 -12.26
CA TYR A 17 -2.84 2.93 -13.05
C TYR A 17 -3.92 1.85 -13.04
N GLU A 18 -3.78 0.87 -13.91
CA GLU A 18 -4.67 -0.32 -13.95
C GLU A 18 -4.88 -0.99 -12.59
N ILE A 19 -3.86 -0.99 -11.72
CA ILE A 19 -3.99 -1.56 -10.38
C ILE A 19 -4.98 -0.80 -9.48
N HIS A 20 -5.14 0.49 -9.67
CA HIS A 20 -6.15 1.28 -8.96
C HIS A 20 -7.55 0.84 -9.39
N HIS A 21 -7.77 0.74 -10.73
CA HIS A 21 -9.03 0.26 -11.29
C HIS A 21 -9.36 -1.15 -10.80
N LEU A 22 -8.39 -2.06 -10.88
CA LEU A 22 -8.56 -3.45 -10.50
C LEU A 22 -8.89 -3.60 -9.01
N SER A 23 -8.18 -2.88 -8.15
CA SER A 23 -8.41 -2.90 -6.70
C SER A 23 -9.81 -2.43 -6.35
N GLU A 24 -10.26 -1.35 -6.94
CA GLU A 24 -11.59 -0.81 -6.70
C GLU A 24 -12.68 -1.71 -7.29
N LEU A 25 -12.47 -2.33 -8.46
CA LEU A 25 -13.39 -3.32 -9.03
C LEU A 25 -13.52 -4.55 -8.12
N PHE A 26 -12.44 -5.05 -7.54
CA PHE A 26 -12.54 -6.13 -6.57
C PHE A 26 -13.40 -5.75 -5.36
N SER A 27 -13.29 -4.53 -4.88
CA SER A 27 -14.13 -4.07 -3.77
C SER A 27 -15.61 -3.99 -4.15
N LEU A 28 -15.92 -3.55 -5.38
CA LEU A 28 -17.29 -3.53 -5.90
C LEU A 28 -17.88 -4.94 -6.04
N HIS A 29 -17.04 -5.95 -6.23
CA HIS A 29 -17.45 -7.37 -6.27
C HIS A 29 -17.49 -8.05 -4.89
N GLY A 30 -17.43 -7.28 -3.83
CA GLY A 30 -17.63 -7.77 -2.46
C GLY A 30 -16.37 -8.32 -1.79
N HIS A 31 -15.19 -8.02 -2.31
CA HIS A 31 -13.92 -8.37 -1.65
C HIS A 31 -13.47 -7.25 -0.72
N ASN A 32 -12.84 -7.62 0.40
CA ASN A 32 -12.13 -6.66 1.24
C ASN A 32 -10.75 -6.38 0.61
N VAL A 33 -10.53 -5.17 0.17
CA VAL A 33 -9.29 -4.81 -0.52
C VAL A 33 -8.47 -3.85 0.33
N TYR A 34 -7.24 -4.24 0.53
CA TYR A 34 -6.21 -3.48 1.22
C TYR A 34 -5.12 -3.12 0.21
N ALA A 35 -4.62 -1.91 0.26
CA ALA A 35 -3.50 -1.48 -0.58
C ALA A 35 -2.37 -0.93 0.29
N VAL A 36 -1.15 -1.19 -0.11
CA VAL A 36 0.06 -0.62 0.52
C VAL A 36 0.79 0.19 -0.53
N ASP A 37 1.13 1.42 -0.20
CA ASP A 37 1.94 2.29 -1.04
C ASP A 37 3.21 2.80 -0.32
N ILE A 38 4.09 3.45 -1.07
CA ILE A 38 5.20 4.23 -0.55
C ILE A 38 4.90 5.70 -0.83
N PRO A 39 4.64 6.51 0.21
CA PRO A 39 4.35 7.92 0.03
C PRO A 39 5.50 8.67 -0.64
N ASP A 40 5.17 9.51 -1.62
CA ASP A 40 6.14 10.45 -2.15
C ASP A 40 6.45 11.54 -1.11
N PRO A 41 7.70 11.98 -0.98
CA PRO A 41 8.05 13.09 -0.13
C PRO A 41 7.34 14.35 -0.61
N GLY A 42 6.54 14.95 0.26
CA GLY A 42 5.94 16.25 0.02
C GLY A 42 6.83 17.39 0.54
N ASN A 43 6.26 18.57 0.69
CA ASN A 43 6.95 19.67 1.36
C ASN A 43 7.27 19.25 2.79
N PHE A 44 8.51 19.42 3.18
CA PHE A 44 9.12 18.92 4.43
C PHE A 44 8.31 19.25 5.70
N LEU A 45 7.52 20.31 5.69
CA LEU A 45 6.73 20.76 6.85
C LEU A 45 5.32 20.16 6.94
N SER A 46 4.83 19.52 5.89
CA SER A 46 3.43 19.04 5.85
C SER A 46 3.24 17.53 5.93
N ASN A 47 4.31 16.72 5.85
CA ASN A 47 4.20 15.28 5.67
C ASN A 47 4.92 14.44 6.73
N TYR A 48 4.80 14.84 7.97
CA TYR A 48 5.23 13.98 9.09
C TYR A 48 4.17 12.90 9.39
N GLN A 49 3.66 12.26 8.35
CA GLN A 49 2.66 11.21 8.52
C GLN A 49 3.26 9.86 8.23
N THR A 50 3.70 9.22 9.27
CA THR A 50 4.42 7.97 9.17
C THR A 50 3.52 6.74 9.16
N LYS A 51 2.24 6.82 9.46
CA LYS A 51 1.32 5.67 9.52
C LYS A 51 -0.10 6.13 9.27
N GLU A 52 -0.46 6.44 8.06
CA GLU A 52 -1.87 6.61 7.77
C GLU A 52 -2.50 5.31 7.27
N ASN A 53 -3.57 4.97 7.95
CA ASN A 53 -4.52 3.98 7.51
C ASN A 53 -5.77 4.75 7.08
N ILE A 54 -6.01 4.79 5.78
CA ILE A 54 -7.17 5.49 5.20
C ILE A 54 -8.21 4.44 4.83
N LYS A 55 -9.33 4.46 5.54
CA LYS A 55 -10.46 3.57 5.27
C LYS A 55 -11.44 4.21 4.29
N ASN A 56 -12.20 3.37 3.61
CA ASN A 56 -13.25 3.78 2.67
C ASN A 56 -12.72 4.72 1.58
N PHE A 57 -11.54 4.39 1.06
CA PHE A 57 -10.86 5.19 0.05
C PHE A 57 -11.23 4.71 -1.36
N HIS A 58 -11.44 5.65 -2.26
CA HIS A 58 -11.62 5.39 -3.69
C HIS A 58 -11.06 6.54 -4.52
N ARG A 59 -10.75 6.29 -5.77
CA ARG A 59 -10.26 7.30 -6.73
C ARG A 59 -10.96 7.24 -8.08
N VAL A 60 -11.42 6.07 -8.46
CA VAL A 60 -11.88 5.79 -9.83
C VAL A 60 -13.40 5.57 -9.85
N TYR A 61 -13.88 4.70 -8.99
CA TYR A 61 -15.29 4.31 -8.98
C TYR A 61 -15.97 4.76 -7.69
N GLU A 62 -17.04 5.53 -7.85
CA GLU A 62 -17.95 5.79 -6.73
C GLU A 62 -18.46 4.46 -6.17
N ASN A 63 -18.75 4.40 -4.91
CA ASN A 63 -19.19 3.19 -4.19
C ASN A 63 -18.12 2.08 -4.04
N SER A 64 -16.94 2.22 -4.64
CA SER A 64 -15.83 1.35 -4.27
C SER A 64 -15.22 1.76 -2.92
N SER A 65 -14.60 0.83 -2.24
CA SER A 65 -14.03 1.08 -0.91
C SER A 65 -12.82 0.19 -0.68
N ILE A 66 -11.66 0.77 -0.61
CA ILE A 66 -10.43 0.08 -0.21
C ILE A 66 -9.88 0.65 1.10
N THR A 67 -9.05 -0.10 1.77
CA THR A 67 -8.26 0.40 2.90
C THR A 67 -6.82 0.62 2.45
N LEU A 68 -6.38 1.86 2.46
CA LEU A 68 -5.03 2.23 2.06
C LEU A 68 -4.11 2.32 3.27
N PHE A 69 -3.06 1.53 3.29
CA PHE A 69 -1.96 1.58 4.25
C PHE A 69 -0.75 2.27 3.64
N ARG A 70 -0.27 3.30 4.29
CA ARG A 70 0.89 4.04 3.83
C ARG A 70 2.15 3.59 4.56
N THR A 71 3.14 3.09 3.83
CA THR A 71 4.40 2.61 4.39
C THR A 71 5.10 3.72 5.18
N PRO A 72 5.52 3.47 6.43
CA PRO A 72 6.29 4.44 7.20
C PRO A 72 7.64 4.70 6.53
N VAL A 73 7.89 5.95 6.16
CA VAL A 73 9.11 6.36 5.46
C VAL A 73 9.65 7.68 5.98
N ILE A 74 10.94 7.93 5.77
CA ILE A 74 11.53 9.24 5.99
C ILE A 74 11.10 10.15 4.82
N PRO A 75 10.46 11.31 5.08
CA PRO A 75 9.84 12.15 4.04
C PRO A 75 10.87 13.01 3.31
N ILE A 76 12.00 12.45 2.91
CA ILE A 76 13.07 13.12 2.15
C ILE A 76 13.27 12.35 0.85
N LYS A 77 13.36 13.06 -0.26
CA LYS A 77 13.58 12.46 -1.59
C LYS A 77 14.80 11.54 -1.59
N GLY A 78 14.60 10.32 -2.05
CA GLY A 78 15.62 9.25 -2.03
C GLY A 78 15.66 8.47 -0.71
N LEU A 79 15.63 9.13 0.44
CA LEU A 79 15.61 8.45 1.73
C LEU A 79 14.29 7.74 2.02
N ASN A 80 13.18 8.19 1.41
CA ASN A 80 11.89 7.50 1.52
C ASN A 80 11.96 6.06 0.99
N ARG A 81 12.65 5.82 -0.12
CA ARG A 81 12.85 4.48 -0.67
C ARG A 81 13.76 3.62 0.19
N ILE A 82 14.85 4.19 0.67
CA ILE A 82 15.80 3.49 1.54
C ILE A 82 15.13 3.10 2.85
N SER A 83 14.42 4.03 3.49
CA SER A 83 13.68 3.74 4.73
C SER A 83 12.56 2.72 4.50
N ALA A 84 11.83 2.80 3.38
CA ALA A 84 10.83 1.81 3.00
C ALA A 84 11.43 0.39 2.91
N PHE A 85 12.60 0.24 2.34
CA PHE A 85 13.29 -1.04 2.25
C PHE A 85 13.47 -1.71 3.63
N PHE A 86 13.81 -0.93 4.65
CA PHE A 86 14.00 -1.45 6.01
C PHE A 86 12.71 -1.63 6.79
N THR A 87 11.69 -0.83 6.52
CA THR A 87 10.42 -0.86 7.28
C THR A 87 9.37 -1.80 6.69
N SER A 88 9.41 -2.04 5.37
CA SER A 88 8.38 -2.77 4.62
C SER A 88 8.10 -4.16 5.18
N TYR A 89 9.11 -4.93 5.53
CA TYR A 89 8.91 -6.30 6.03
C TYR A 89 8.01 -6.35 7.28
N ARG A 90 8.36 -5.57 8.30
CA ARG A 90 7.59 -5.55 9.55
C ARG A 90 6.20 -4.98 9.35
N PHE A 91 6.10 -3.97 8.50
CA PHE A 91 4.84 -3.32 8.19
C PHE A 91 3.89 -4.25 7.45
N ILE A 92 4.35 -4.90 6.38
CA ILE A 92 3.56 -5.86 5.60
C ILE A 92 3.18 -7.06 6.46
N LYS A 93 4.12 -7.63 7.22
CA LYS A 93 3.83 -8.75 8.11
C LYS A 93 2.75 -8.42 9.13
N LYS A 94 2.77 -7.22 9.68
CA LYS A 94 1.71 -6.75 10.58
C LYS A 94 0.36 -6.70 9.86
N ILE A 95 0.29 -6.15 8.65
CA ILE A 95 -0.96 -6.08 7.87
C ILE A 95 -1.50 -7.49 7.59
N LEU A 96 -0.64 -8.43 7.19
CA LEU A 96 -1.03 -9.82 6.94
C LEU A 96 -1.66 -10.47 8.16
N ASN A 97 -1.05 -10.27 9.34
CA ASN A 97 -1.54 -10.87 10.59
C ASN A 97 -2.84 -10.21 11.09
N ASP A 98 -2.97 -8.90 10.91
CA ASP A 98 -4.10 -8.14 11.46
C ASP A 98 -5.37 -8.24 10.59
N ASN A 99 -5.27 -8.68 9.34
CA ASN A 99 -6.38 -8.60 8.38
C ASN A 99 -6.74 -9.92 7.69
N ASP A 100 -6.21 -11.05 8.13
CA ASP A 100 -6.50 -12.39 7.58
C ASP A 100 -6.42 -12.43 6.03
N ILE A 101 -5.32 -11.99 5.48
CA ILE A 101 -5.14 -11.83 4.04
C ILE A 101 -5.11 -13.20 3.33
N ASP A 102 -5.99 -13.38 2.35
CA ASP A 102 -6.07 -14.58 1.51
C ASP A 102 -5.10 -14.55 0.33
N ILE A 103 -4.96 -13.37 -0.29
CA ILE A 103 -4.17 -13.20 -1.51
C ILE A 103 -3.36 -11.91 -1.44
N VAL A 104 -2.09 -11.99 -1.84
CA VAL A 104 -1.22 -10.82 -2.02
C VAL A 104 -0.90 -10.62 -3.49
N LEU A 105 -1.26 -9.47 -4.03
CA LEU A 105 -0.91 -9.04 -5.38
C LEU A 105 0.30 -8.09 -5.29
N LEU A 106 1.44 -8.58 -5.73
CA LEU A 106 2.66 -7.80 -5.80
C LEU A 106 2.79 -7.15 -7.18
N TYR A 107 2.39 -5.89 -7.27
CA TYR A 107 2.35 -5.16 -8.54
C TYR A 107 3.69 -4.56 -8.94
N SER A 108 4.58 -4.33 -7.98
CA SER A 108 5.87 -3.69 -8.20
C SER A 108 6.96 -4.47 -7.45
N VAL A 109 8.15 -4.58 -8.02
CA VAL A 109 9.15 -5.56 -7.58
C VAL A 109 10.48 -4.96 -7.09
N VAL A 110 10.65 -3.65 -7.15
CA VAL A 110 11.99 -3.05 -6.94
C VAL A 110 12.37 -2.93 -5.46
N THR A 111 11.52 -2.31 -4.66
CA THR A 111 11.87 -1.97 -3.27
C THR A 111 11.40 -3.00 -2.26
N ASN A 112 10.14 -3.44 -2.35
CA ASN A 112 9.48 -4.22 -1.30
C ASN A 112 9.19 -5.69 -1.67
N ALA A 113 9.51 -6.14 -2.88
CA ALA A 113 9.21 -7.51 -3.31
C ALA A 113 9.82 -8.58 -2.39
N LYS A 114 11.11 -8.44 -2.06
CA LYS A 114 11.80 -9.41 -1.18
C LYS A 114 11.17 -9.43 0.22
N ALA A 115 10.84 -8.24 0.74
CA ALA A 115 10.19 -8.11 2.05
C ALA A 115 8.79 -8.74 2.04
N THR A 116 8.01 -8.50 0.99
CA THR A 116 6.67 -9.06 0.82
C THR A 116 6.71 -10.58 0.72
N ILE A 117 7.54 -11.13 -0.16
CA ILE A 117 7.68 -12.58 -0.33
C ILE A 117 8.10 -13.26 0.98
N LYS A 118 9.04 -12.65 1.70
CA LYS A 118 9.47 -13.17 3.01
C LYS A 118 8.31 -13.15 4.02
N ALA A 119 7.57 -12.05 4.10
CA ALA A 119 6.44 -11.91 5.02
C ALA A 119 5.31 -12.93 4.74
N CYS A 120 5.05 -13.24 3.46
CA CYS A 120 4.04 -14.24 3.07
C CYS A 120 4.44 -15.69 3.37
N LYS A 121 5.74 -15.99 3.44
CA LYS A 121 6.24 -17.36 3.71
C LYS A 121 6.33 -17.71 5.18
N GLU A 122 6.31 -16.74 6.03
CA GLU A 122 6.42 -16.88 7.50
C GLU A 122 5.06 -16.79 8.21
#